data_0aa289dfc0ff6f30ebb3a1dbe110daea
#
_entry.id   0aa289dfc0ff6f30ebb3a1dbe110daea
#
_cell.length_a   1.000
_cell.length_b   1.000
_cell.length_c   1.000
_cell.angle_alpha   90.00
_cell.angle_beta   90.00
_cell.angle_gamma   90.00
#
_symmetry.space_group_name_H-M   'P 1'
#
loop_
_entity.id
_entity.type
_entity.pdbx_description
1 polymer ?
#
loop_
_entity_poly.entity_id
_entity_poly.type
_entity_poly.pdbx_seq_one_letter_code
_entity_poly.pdbx_strand_id
1 'polypeptide(L)'
;MVKEKVILNNETGLHARPASIITKIAMKYNCEINLIVDDKKIKAKSPLAIMSAGIKENTEIEITCDGEDENQALKEIVEAFKNNFEE
;
A
#
# COMPACT_ATOMS: atom_id res chain seq x y z
N MET A 1 3.28 -8.34 -13.92
CA MET A 1 2.60 -7.66 -12.81
C MET A 1 2.00 -8.68 -11.83
N VAL A 2 2.16 -8.42 -10.54
CA VAL A 2 1.53 -9.23 -9.49
C VAL A 2 0.62 -8.35 -8.67
N LYS A 3 -0.39 -8.94 -8.04
CA LYS A 3 -1.35 -8.19 -7.24
C LYS A 3 -1.95 -9.05 -6.13
N GLU A 4 -2.41 -8.38 -5.08
CA GLU A 4 -3.10 -9.05 -3.98
C GLU A 4 -4.05 -8.06 -3.32
N LYS A 5 -5.20 -8.55 -2.88
CA LYS A 5 -6.18 -7.74 -2.17
C LYS A 5 -6.00 -7.90 -0.67
N VAL A 6 -6.09 -6.78 0.05
CA VAL A 6 -6.04 -6.77 1.51
C VAL A 6 -7.16 -5.90 2.05
N ILE A 7 -7.51 -6.12 3.32
CA ILE A 7 -8.48 -5.29 4.02
C ILE A 7 -7.72 -4.46 5.05
N LEU A 8 -7.96 -3.17 5.07
CA LEU A 8 -7.30 -2.27 6.03
C LEU A 8 -7.92 -2.47 7.42
N ASN A 9 -7.11 -2.89 8.38
CA ASN A 9 -7.55 -3.14 9.76
C ASN A 9 -7.21 -2.01 10.74
N ASN A 10 -6.76 -0.88 10.25
CA ASN A 10 -6.33 0.23 11.07
C ASN A 10 -7.51 1.17 11.34
N GLU A 11 -7.86 1.38 12.62
CA GLU A 11 -9.00 2.22 13.00
C GLU A 11 -8.92 3.65 12.48
N THR A 12 -7.72 4.18 12.36
CA THR A 12 -7.52 5.56 11.91
C THR A 12 -7.34 5.68 10.41
N GLY A 13 -7.43 4.56 9.68
CA GLY A 13 -7.23 4.56 8.23
C GLY A 13 -5.77 4.71 7.85
N LEU A 14 -5.51 5.03 6.58
CA LEU A 14 -4.15 5.26 6.11
C LEU A 14 -3.75 6.72 6.33
N HIS A 15 -3.52 7.06 7.60
CA HIS A 15 -3.04 8.39 7.98
C HIS A 15 -1.53 8.48 7.77
N ALA A 16 -0.90 9.53 8.31
CA ALA A 16 0.51 9.84 8.02
C ALA A 16 1.48 8.69 8.32
N ARG A 17 1.32 8.00 9.44
CA ARG A 17 2.26 6.96 9.84
C ARG A 17 2.20 5.72 8.94
N PRO A 18 1.04 5.09 8.71
CA PRO A 18 0.97 3.99 7.76
C PRO A 18 1.37 4.39 6.34
N ALA A 19 0.97 5.58 5.89
CA ALA A 19 1.34 6.06 4.56
C ALA A 19 2.86 6.15 4.42
N SER A 20 3.53 6.67 5.44
CA SER A 20 4.99 6.77 5.48
C SER A 20 5.66 5.40 5.42
N ILE A 21 5.11 4.43 6.15
CA ILE A 21 5.64 3.08 6.18
C ILE A 21 5.52 2.42 4.80
N ILE A 22 4.35 2.55 4.17
CA ILE A 22 4.12 2.02 2.82
C ILE A 22 5.11 2.63 1.84
N THR A 23 5.27 3.95 1.89
CA THR A 23 6.19 4.65 0.99
C THR A 23 7.63 4.22 1.20
N LYS A 24 8.06 4.07 2.45
CA LYS A 24 9.43 3.60 2.75
C LYS A 24 9.69 2.23 2.15
N ILE A 25 8.74 1.32 2.28
CA ILE A 25 8.87 -0.01 1.69
C ILE A 25 8.93 0.11 0.17
N ALA A 26 8.00 0.87 -0.41
CA ALA A 26 7.91 1.01 -1.86
C ALA A 26 9.18 1.61 -2.47
N MET A 27 9.82 2.52 -1.78
CA MET A 27 11.02 3.19 -2.27
C MET A 27 12.25 2.26 -2.34
N LYS A 28 12.20 1.11 -1.68
CA LYS A 28 13.29 0.13 -1.75
C LYS A 28 13.29 -0.65 -3.06
N TYR A 29 12.20 -0.60 -3.80
CA TYR A 29 12.01 -1.43 -5.00
C TYR A 29 11.95 -0.57 -6.25
N ASN A 30 12.36 -1.18 -7.39
CA ASN A 30 12.37 -0.50 -8.68
C ASN A 30 11.07 -0.69 -9.45
N CYS A 31 10.17 -1.54 -8.98
CA CYS A 31 8.91 -1.77 -9.66
C CYS A 31 7.92 -0.63 -9.40
N GLU A 32 6.92 -0.53 -10.26
CA GLU A 32 5.81 0.39 -10.04
C GLU A 32 4.86 -0.23 -9.04
N ILE A 33 4.53 0.50 -7.98
CA ILE A 33 3.67 -0.01 -6.91
C ILE A 33 2.48 0.92 -6.76
N ASN A 34 1.28 0.35 -6.86
CA ASN A 34 0.04 1.12 -6.74
C ASN A 34 -0.92 0.44 -5.77
N LEU A 35 -1.73 1.28 -5.12
CA LEU A 35 -2.86 0.85 -4.32
C LEU A 35 -4.12 1.19 -5.12
N ILE A 36 -4.96 0.20 -5.38
CA ILE A 36 -6.19 0.41 -6.14
C ILE A 36 -7.37 0.37 -5.18
N VAL A 37 -8.09 1.48 -5.09
CA VAL A 37 -9.26 1.61 -4.22
C VAL A 37 -10.39 2.22 -5.06
N ASP A 38 -11.51 1.51 -5.19
CA ASP A 38 -12.67 1.98 -5.98
C ASP A 38 -12.25 2.43 -7.37
N ASP A 39 -11.44 1.63 -8.04
CA ASP A 39 -10.93 1.90 -9.40
C ASP A 39 -9.96 3.08 -9.47
N LYS A 40 -9.61 3.69 -8.35
CA LYS A 40 -8.60 4.75 -8.33
C LYS A 40 -7.23 4.17 -8.09
N LYS A 41 -6.26 4.60 -8.89
CA LYS A 41 -4.87 4.16 -8.79
C LYS A 41 -4.09 5.17 -7.96
N ILE A 42 -3.56 4.73 -6.82
CA ILE A 42 -2.83 5.59 -5.90
C ILE A 42 -1.37 5.13 -5.87
N LYS A 43 -0.45 6.04 -6.15
CA LYS A 43 0.99 5.70 -6.17
C LYS A 43 1.51 5.47 -4.76
N ALA A 44 1.98 4.27 -4.49
CA ALA A 44 2.50 3.91 -3.16
C ALA A 44 3.77 4.68 -2.80
N LYS A 45 4.52 5.15 -3.78
CA LYS A 45 5.75 5.92 -3.56
C LYS A 45 5.48 7.40 -3.21
N SER A 46 4.21 7.78 -3.14
CA SER A 46 3.82 9.15 -2.77
C SER A 46 2.99 9.13 -1.49
N PRO A 47 3.57 9.52 -0.35
CA PRO A 47 2.81 9.56 0.91
C PRO A 47 1.65 10.55 0.82
N LEU A 48 1.83 11.65 0.10
CA LEU A 48 0.77 12.63 -0.08
C LEU A 48 -0.41 12.04 -0.84
N ALA A 49 -0.14 11.26 -1.90
CA ALA A 49 -1.21 10.61 -2.66
C ALA A 49 -2.00 9.63 -1.79
N ILE A 50 -1.30 8.85 -0.96
CA ILE A 50 -1.95 7.90 -0.07
C ILE A 50 -2.85 8.62 0.94
N MET A 51 -2.33 9.66 1.59
CA MET A 51 -3.10 10.42 2.57
C MET A 51 -4.29 11.12 1.94
N SER A 52 -4.11 11.69 0.75
CA SER A 52 -5.17 12.42 0.06
C SER A 52 -6.31 11.51 -0.39
N ALA A 53 -6.06 10.21 -0.51
CA ALA A 53 -7.09 9.26 -0.93
C ALA A 53 -8.16 9.02 0.13
N GLY A 54 -7.87 9.35 1.39
CA GLY A 54 -8.86 9.21 2.46
C GLY A 54 -9.28 7.77 2.72
N ILE A 55 -8.33 6.83 2.65
CA ILE A 55 -8.63 5.40 2.81
C ILE A 55 -8.95 5.10 4.27
N LYS A 56 -10.11 4.52 4.51
CA LYS A 56 -10.65 4.29 5.86
C LYS A 56 -10.55 2.82 6.27
N GLU A 57 -10.78 2.58 7.56
CA GLU A 57 -10.85 1.22 8.10
C GLU A 57 -11.83 0.36 7.31
N ASN A 58 -11.49 -0.93 7.17
CA ASN A 58 -12.29 -1.93 6.46
C ASN A 58 -12.38 -1.74 4.95
N THR A 59 -11.60 -0.83 4.38
CA THR A 59 -11.54 -0.65 2.94
C THR A 59 -10.75 -1.81 2.32
N GLU A 60 -11.27 -2.37 1.24
CA GLU A 60 -10.55 -3.36 0.44
C GLU A 60 -9.60 -2.62 -0.50
N ILE A 61 -8.34 -3.01 -0.46
CA ILE A 61 -7.29 -2.38 -1.26
C ILE A 61 -6.62 -3.47 -2.10
N GLU A 62 -6.50 -3.23 -3.41
CA GLU A 62 -5.71 -4.11 -4.26
C GLU A 62 -4.31 -3.50 -4.42
N ILE A 63 -3.30 -4.26 -4.03
CA ILE A 63 -1.91 -3.83 -4.17
C ILE A 63 -1.39 -4.41 -5.46
N THR A 64 -0.86 -3.57 -6.35
CA THR A 64 -0.27 -4.03 -7.61
C THR A 64 1.19 -3.65 -7.67
N CYS A 65 2.02 -4.57 -8.14
CA CYS A 65 3.46 -4.34 -8.33
C CYS A 65 3.86 -4.82 -9.71
N ASP A 66 4.58 -3.99 -10.46
CA ASP A 66 4.95 -4.29 -11.83
C ASP A 66 6.41 -3.90 -12.07
N GLY A 67 7.26 -4.91 -12.23
CA GLY A 67 8.69 -4.70 -12.48
C GLY A 67 9.54 -5.88 -12.04
N GLU A 68 10.85 -5.71 -12.10
CA GLU A 68 11.83 -6.76 -11.87
C GLU A 68 11.70 -7.41 -10.48
N ASP A 69 11.49 -6.59 -9.45
CA ASP A 69 11.43 -7.04 -8.06
C ASP A 69 10.00 -7.08 -7.52
N GLU A 70 9.03 -7.23 -8.40
CA GLU A 70 7.61 -7.15 -8.06
C GLU A 70 7.17 -8.15 -6.98
N ASN A 71 7.70 -9.37 -7.00
CA ASN A 71 7.28 -10.39 -6.03
C ASN A 71 7.71 -10.05 -4.60
N GLN A 72 8.95 -9.59 -4.43
CA GLN A 72 9.43 -9.18 -3.12
C GLN A 72 8.70 -7.94 -2.62
N ALA A 73 8.46 -7.00 -3.51
CA ALA A 73 7.76 -5.77 -3.16
C ALA A 73 6.35 -6.06 -2.66
N LEU A 74 5.62 -6.89 -3.40
CA LEU A 74 4.25 -7.25 -3.02
C LEU A 74 4.21 -7.94 -1.66
N LYS A 75 5.11 -8.89 -1.45
CA LYS A 75 5.17 -9.63 -0.19
C LYS A 75 5.38 -8.70 0.99
N GLU A 76 6.33 -7.79 0.90
CA GLU A 76 6.64 -6.90 2.00
C GLU A 76 5.50 -5.94 2.31
N ILE A 77 4.85 -5.40 1.28
CA ILE A 77 3.73 -4.49 1.48
C ILE A 77 2.52 -5.22 2.07
N VAL A 78 2.21 -6.40 1.56
CA VAL A 78 1.12 -7.21 2.10
C VAL A 78 1.36 -7.53 3.58
N GLU A 79 2.58 -7.89 3.95
CA GLU A 79 2.92 -8.15 5.35
C GLU A 79 2.72 -6.93 6.23
N ALA A 80 3.05 -5.74 5.74
CA ALA A 80 2.84 -4.51 6.50
C ALA A 80 1.35 -4.30 6.79
N PHE A 81 0.48 -4.56 5.82
CA PHE A 81 -0.96 -4.48 6.04
C PHE A 81 -1.43 -5.52 7.05
N LYS A 82 -0.92 -6.76 6.96
CA LYS A 82 -1.34 -7.85 7.83
C LYS A 82 -0.95 -7.64 9.29
N ASN A 83 0.20 -7.03 9.55
CA ASN A 83 0.61 -6.74 10.92
C ASN A 83 0.25 -5.31 11.34
N ASN A 84 -0.69 -4.71 10.63
CA ASN A 84 -1.23 -3.38 10.92
C ASN A 84 -0.14 -2.33 11.06
N PHE A 85 0.89 -2.40 10.17
CA PHE A 85 2.02 -1.47 10.15
C PHE A 85 2.75 -1.41 11.50
N GLU A 86 2.68 -2.50 12.23
CA GLU A 86 3.29 -2.63 13.56
C GLU A 86 2.78 -1.60 14.58
N GLU A 87 1.57 -1.14 14.39
CA GLU A 87 0.93 -0.22 15.33
C GLU A 87 0.26 -0.94 16.49
#